data_d19ee8ef8e70ee68860878f2a0f49922
#
_entry.id   d19ee8ef8e70ee68860878f2a0f49922
#
_cell.length_a   1.000
_cell.length_b   1.000
_cell.length_c   1.000
_cell.angle_alpha   90.00
_cell.angle_beta   90.00
_cell.angle_gamma   90.00
#
_symmetry.space_group_name_H-M   'P 1'
#
loop_
_entity.id
_entity.type
_entity.pdbx_description
1 polymer ?
#
loop_
_entity_poly.entity_id
_entity_poly.type
_entity_poly.pdbx_seq_one_letter_code
_entity_poly.pdbx_strand_id
1 'polypeptide(L)'
;MTTEDIQTKPGDSYVQSFARGLAVIRAFDAARPEQTLTEVASATGLTRAGARRILLTLQTLGYVEADGRLFRLTPKILELGFAYLTSMPFWNLADPVMEQLSAQIHESCSAAVLDRTEIVYVLRVPTRKIMTINLSIGSRLPAYCTSMGRVLLSALDDAALDETLAQSSIRAHTPRTITDLGELKATIAQVRQQGWAVVDQELEVGLMSLSAPIRNRRGQIIAAMNISGNAQRHTAKQMVKEFLGPLQQAAQTVSELVARRG
;
A
#
# COMPACT_ATOMS: atom_id res chain seq x y z
N MET A 1 -8.22 -2.14 31.14
CA MET A 1 -9.55 -2.07 30.49
C MET A 1 -9.32 -2.38 29.03
N THR A 2 -9.75 -3.54 28.63
CA THR A 2 -9.58 -4.12 27.29
C THR A 2 -10.43 -3.34 26.30
N THR A 3 -9.79 -2.75 25.30
CA THR A 3 -10.45 -2.13 24.14
C THR A 3 -11.05 -3.25 23.30
N GLU A 4 -12.37 -3.47 23.46
CA GLU A 4 -13.14 -4.31 22.56
C GLU A 4 -13.12 -3.68 21.17
N ASP A 5 -12.59 -4.42 20.20
CA ASP A 5 -12.82 -4.19 18.78
C ASP A 5 -14.33 -4.04 18.54
N ILE A 6 -14.76 -2.85 18.14
CA ILE A 6 -16.10 -2.62 17.61
C ILE A 6 -16.17 -3.31 16.24
N GLN A 7 -16.25 -4.64 16.25
CA GLN A 7 -16.71 -5.40 15.09
C GLN A 7 -18.21 -5.14 14.97
N THR A 8 -18.60 -4.26 14.06
CA THR A 8 -19.98 -4.20 13.58
C THR A 8 -20.38 -5.61 13.17
N LYS A 9 -21.37 -6.19 13.87
CA LYS A 9 -21.89 -7.52 13.51
C LYS A 9 -22.28 -7.49 12.03
N PRO A 10 -21.78 -8.44 11.21
CA PRO A 10 -22.18 -8.51 9.81
C PRO A 10 -23.69 -8.63 9.71
N GLY A 11 -24.34 -7.79 8.88
CA GLY A 11 -25.77 -7.88 8.62
C GLY A 11 -26.14 -9.16 7.86
N ASP A 12 -27.42 -9.42 7.66
CA ASP A 12 -27.96 -10.62 6.99
C ASP A 12 -27.42 -10.85 5.56
N SER A 13 -26.87 -9.82 4.92
CA SER A 13 -26.22 -9.90 3.60
C SER A 13 -24.76 -10.37 3.64
N TYR A 14 -24.18 -10.61 4.83
CA TYR A 14 -22.78 -11.00 4.97
C TYR A 14 -22.57 -12.51 4.74
N VAL A 15 -21.87 -12.87 3.68
CA VAL A 15 -21.56 -14.27 3.34
C VAL A 15 -20.30 -14.72 4.09
N GLN A 16 -20.50 -15.27 5.28
CA GLN A 16 -19.40 -15.70 6.15
C GLN A 16 -18.48 -16.76 5.50
N SER A 17 -19.03 -17.65 4.67
CA SER A 17 -18.22 -18.66 3.98
C SER A 17 -17.26 -18.04 2.97
N PHE A 18 -17.66 -16.96 2.29
CA PHE A 18 -16.81 -16.21 1.38
C PHE A 18 -15.68 -15.48 2.13
N ALA A 19 -16.01 -14.81 3.24
CA ALA A 19 -15.00 -14.15 4.08
C ALA A 19 -13.96 -15.14 4.61
N ARG A 20 -14.38 -16.33 5.03
CA ARG A 20 -13.50 -17.43 5.45
C ARG A 20 -12.62 -17.93 4.30
N GLY A 21 -13.13 -17.99 3.08
CA GLY A 21 -12.37 -18.34 1.89
C GLY A 21 -11.22 -17.35 1.64
N LEU A 22 -11.51 -16.04 1.70
CA LEU A 22 -10.48 -15.01 1.60
C LEU A 22 -9.45 -15.07 2.74
N ALA A 23 -9.88 -15.40 3.96
CA ALA A 23 -8.97 -15.58 5.09
C ALA A 23 -8.00 -16.75 4.86
N VAL A 24 -8.47 -17.86 4.28
CA VAL A 24 -7.62 -19.01 3.93
C VAL A 24 -6.59 -18.63 2.86
N ILE A 25 -6.97 -17.89 1.82
CA ILE A 25 -6.02 -17.40 0.81
C ILE A 25 -4.94 -16.53 1.46
N ARG A 26 -5.32 -15.60 2.35
CA ARG A 26 -4.41 -14.68 3.04
C ARG A 26 -3.51 -15.36 4.07
N ALA A 27 -3.79 -16.59 4.46
CA ALA A 27 -2.96 -17.34 5.39
C ALA A 27 -1.62 -17.77 4.77
N PHE A 28 -1.52 -17.79 3.44
CA PHE A 28 -0.29 -18.08 2.72
C PHE A 28 0.49 -16.79 2.47
N ASP A 29 1.74 -16.76 2.87
CA ASP A 29 2.65 -15.63 2.73
C ASP A 29 4.10 -16.09 2.46
N ALA A 30 5.03 -15.13 2.35
CA ALA A 30 6.44 -15.45 2.08
C ALA A 30 7.10 -16.27 3.20
N ALA A 31 6.64 -16.18 4.44
CA ALA A 31 7.13 -16.98 5.56
C ALA A 31 6.49 -18.38 5.58
N ARG A 32 5.29 -18.51 5.02
CA ARG A 32 4.50 -19.75 5.00
C ARG A 32 3.91 -20.00 3.61
N PRO A 33 4.76 -20.23 2.59
CA PRO A 33 4.32 -20.45 1.22
C PRO A 33 3.58 -21.78 1.04
N GLU A 34 3.88 -22.77 1.90
CA GLU A 34 3.24 -24.07 1.96
C GLU A 34 2.80 -24.38 3.39
N GLN A 35 1.59 -24.91 3.55
CA GLN A 35 1.02 -25.18 4.87
C GLN A 35 0.20 -26.47 4.87
N THR A 36 0.22 -27.16 6.00
CA THR A 36 -0.69 -28.27 6.28
C THR A 36 -2.11 -27.76 6.59
N LEU A 37 -3.11 -28.63 6.48
CA LEU A 37 -4.47 -28.33 6.91
C LEU A 37 -4.55 -27.78 8.35
N THR A 38 -3.71 -28.30 9.25
CA THR A 38 -3.72 -27.89 10.66
C THR A 38 -3.19 -26.48 10.84
N GLU A 39 -2.12 -26.13 10.13
CA GLU A 39 -1.52 -24.79 10.15
C GLU A 39 -2.48 -23.75 9.57
N VAL A 40 -3.14 -24.04 8.42
CA VAL A 40 -4.15 -23.16 7.84
C VAL A 40 -5.34 -22.97 8.81
N ALA A 41 -5.83 -24.06 9.43
CA ALA A 41 -6.92 -23.96 10.40
C ALA A 41 -6.53 -23.08 11.59
N SER A 42 -5.33 -23.25 12.14
CA SER A 42 -4.79 -22.45 13.23
C SER A 42 -4.64 -20.98 12.85
N ALA A 43 -4.03 -20.69 11.69
CA ALA A 43 -3.78 -19.33 11.21
C ALA A 43 -5.07 -18.54 10.94
N THR A 44 -6.16 -19.23 10.59
CA THR A 44 -7.46 -18.63 10.25
C THR A 44 -8.50 -18.67 11.36
N GLY A 45 -8.20 -19.33 12.49
CA GLY A 45 -9.17 -19.56 13.57
C GLY A 45 -10.33 -20.48 13.17
N LEU A 46 -10.19 -21.25 12.08
CA LEU A 46 -11.22 -22.15 11.59
C LEU A 46 -11.08 -23.55 12.20
N THR A 47 -12.19 -24.29 12.26
CA THR A 47 -12.14 -25.71 12.52
C THR A 47 -11.42 -26.43 11.38
N ARG A 48 -10.72 -27.55 11.66
CA ARG A 48 -10.08 -28.36 10.61
C ARG A 48 -11.04 -28.77 9.50
N ALA A 49 -12.29 -29.11 9.85
CA ALA A 49 -13.32 -29.45 8.87
C ALA A 49 -13.69 -28.23 8.00
N GLY A 50 -13.81 -27.03 8.58
CA GLY A 50 -14.06 -25.79 7.86
C GLY A 50 -12.92 -25.42 6.91
N ALA A 51 -11.69 -25.40 7.40
CA ALA A 51 -10.50 -25.14 6.59
C ALA A 51 -10.36 -26.16 5.44
N ARG A 52 -10.61 -27.46 5.71
CA ARG A 52 -10.54 -28.51 4.70
C ARG A 52 -11.55 -28.26 3.55
N ARG A 53 -12.80 -27.92 3.88
CA ARG A 53 -13.82 -27.64 2.85
C ARG A 53 -13.42 -26.48 1.96
N ILE A 54 -12.87 -25.40 2.53
CA ILE A 54 -12.40 -24.23 1.78
C ILE A 54 -11.21 -24.60 0.91
N LEU A 55 -10.20 -25.28 1.46
CA LEU A 55 -9.01 -25.70 0.70
C LEU A 55 -9.39 -26.59 -0.49
N LEU A 56 -10.30 -27.55 -0.30
CA LEU A 56 -10.78 -28.42 -1.39
C LEU A 56 -11.57 -27.61 -2.45
N THR A 57 -12.36 -26.63 -2.03
CA THR A 57 -13.04 -25.72 -2.95
C THR A 57 -12.02 -24.92 -3.78
N LEU A 58 -11.03 -24.32 -3.13
CA LEU A 58 -9.96 -23.57 -3.80
C LEU A 58 -9.12 -24.46 -4.72
N GLN A 59 -8.91 -25.73 -4.35
CA GLN A 59 -8.23 -26.72 -5.20
C GLN A 59 -9.07 -27.06 -6.43
N THR A 60 -10.37 -27.29 -6.27
CA THR A 60 -11.28 -27.53 -7.40
C THR A 60 -11.33 -26.33 -8.35
N LEU A 61 -11.27 -25.12 -7.81
CA LEU A 61 -11.21 -23.88 -8.60
C LEU A 61 -9.82 -23.60 -9.20
N GLY A 62 -8.79 -24.35 -8.79
CA GLY A 62 -7.42 -24.23 -9.27
C GLY A 62 -6.60 -23.11 -8.62
N TYR A 63 -7.07 -22.48 -7.53
CA TYR A 63 -6.34 -21.45 -6.77
C TYR A 63 -5.34 -22.03 -5.76
N VAL A 64 -5.55 -23.29 -5.38
CA VAL A 64 -4.70 -24.04 -4.45
C VAL A 64 -4.36 -25.37 -5.08
N GLU A 65 -3.16 -25.85 -4.87
CA GLU A 65 -2.76 -27.23 -5.15
C GLU A 65 -2.27 -27.91 -3.87
N ALA A 66 -2.34 -29.24 -3.86
CA ALA A 66 -1.89 -30.07 -2.76
C ALA A 66 -0.77 -31.00 -3.22
N ASP A 67 0.29 -31.05 -2.41
CA ASP A 67 1.37 -32.05 -2.53
C ASP A 67 1.45 -32.83 -1.22
N GLY A 68 0.97 -34.05 -1.23
CA GLY A 68 0.83 -34.87 -0.04
C GLY A 68 -0.08 -34.22 1.02
N ARG A 69 0.51 -33.70 2.10
CA ARG A 69 -0.21 -33.04 3.19
C ARG A 69 -0.10 -31.51 3.16
N LEU A 70 0.69 -30.98 2.24
CA LEU A 70 0.94 -29.55 2.09
C LEU A 70 0.01 -28.95 1.02
N PHE A 71 -0.49 -27.77 1.29
CA PHE A 71 -1.25 -26.93 0.36
C PHE A 71 -0.42 -25.70 0.05
N ARG A 72 -0.50 -25.22 -1.20
CA ARG A 72 0.11 -23.95 -1.65
C ARG A 72 -0.78 -23.24 -2.65
N LEU A 73 -0.64 -21.93 -2.74
CA LEU A 73 -1.32 -21.14 -3.77
C LEU A 73 -0.75 -21.44 -5.15
N THR A 74 -1.61 -21.44 -6.16
CA THR A 74 -1.19 -21.53 -7.56
C THR A 74 -1.03 -20.12 -8.15
N PRO A 75 -0.33 -19.98 -9.29
CA PRO A 75 -0.25 -18.70 -10.02
C PRO A 75 -1.61 -18.11 -10.39
N LYS A 76 -2.67 -18.92 -10.44
CA LYS A 76 -4.04 -18.46 -10.74
C LYS A 76 -4.55 -17.40 -9.76
N ILE A 77 -4.02 -17.36 -8.54
CA ILE A 77 -4.40 -16.35 -7.55
C ILE A 77 -4.13 -14.91 -8.03
N LEU A 78 -3.16 -14.74 -8.94
CA LEU A 78 -2.84 -13.43 -9.52
C LEU A 78 -3.98 -12.84 -10.35
N GLU A 79 -4.91 -13.67 -10.88
CA GLU A 79 -6.09 -13.19 -11.61
C GLU A 79 -6.95 -12.25 -10.77
N LEU A 80 -7.04 -12.50 -9.45
CA LEU A 80 -7.82 -11.66 -8.52
C LEU A 80 -7.20 -10.27 -8.34
N GLY A 81 -5.87 -10.19 -8.25
CA GLY A 81 -5.16 -8.91 -8.18
C GLY A 81 -5.10 -8.21 -9.53
N PHE A 82 -4.94 -8.98 -10.62
CA PHE A 82 -4.88 -8.45 -11.97
C PHE A 82 -6.21 -7.79 -12.40
N ALA A 83 -7.35 -8.33 -11.95
CA ALA A 83 -8.66 -7.71 -12.17
C ALA A 83 -8.73 -6.28 -11.63
N TYR A 84 -8.13 -6.00 -10.46
CA TYR A 84 -8.03 -4.64 -9.93
C TYR A 84 -7.08 -3.78 -10.78
N LEU A 85 -5.90 -4.28 -11.10
CA LEU A 85 -4.91 -3.52 -11.87
C LEU A 85 -5.41 -3.17 -13.28
N THR A 86 -6.16 -4.06 -13.92
CA THR A 86 -6.73 -3.80 -15.26
C THR A 86 -7.96 -2.91 -15.25
N SER A 87 -8.71 -2.87 -14.14
CA SER A 87 -9.84 -1.93 -13.97
C SER A 87 -9.40 -0.47 -13.89
N MET A 88 -8.13 -0.23 -13.60
CA MET A 88 -7.53 1.10 -13.53
C MET A 88 -6.37 1.21 -14.56
N PRO A 89 -6.67 1.47 -15.84
CA PRO A 89 -5.69 1.38 -16.94
C PRO A 89 -4.51 2.36 -16.85
N PHE A 90 -4.50 3.26 -15.89
CA PHE A 90 -3.45 4.27 -15.76
C PHE A 90 -2.10 3.71 -15.27
N TRP A 91 -2.06 2.53 -14.62
CA TRP A 91 -0.81 1.93 -14.18
C TRP A 91 0.14 1.65 -15.33
N ASN A 92 -0.39 1.12 -16.45
CA ASN A 92 0.37 0.89 -17.68
C ASN A 92 0.91 2.19 -18.31
N LEU A 93 0.26 3.33 -18.02
CA LEU A 93 0.69 4.64 -18.48
C LEU A 93 1.76 5.26 -17.57
N ALA A 94 1.69 4.95 -16.28
CA ALA A 94 2.62 5.45 -15.28
C ALA A 94 3.98 4.76 -15.34
N ASP A 95 4.01 3.47 -15.69
CA ASP A 95 5.23 2.64 -15.68
C ASP A 95 6.38 3.24 -16.50
N PRO A 96 6.23 3.55 -17.81
CA PRO A 96 7.32 4.12 -18.60
C PRO A 96 7.75 5.50 -18.09
N VAL A 97 6.84 6.31 -17.54
CA VAL A 97 7.17 7.62 -16.97
C VAL A 97 8.01 7.45 -15.70
N MET A 98 7.65 6.48 -14.87
CA MET A 98 8.37 6.17 -13.63
C MET A 98 9.72 5.52 -13.90
N GLU A 99 9.84 4.67 -14.94
CA GLU A 99 11.13 4.13 -15.39
C GLU A 99 12.08 5.25 -15.82
N GLN A 100 11.58 6.19 -16.63
CA GLN A 100 12.37 7.35 -17.07
C GLN A 100 12.80 8.21 -15.87
N LEU A 101 11.89 8.49 -14.92
CA LEU A 101 12.22 9.24 -13.71
C LEU A 101 13.30 8.51 -12.90
N SER A 102 13.12 7.21 -12.63
CA SER A 102 14.07 6.39 -11.87
C SER A 102 15.46 6.34 -12.54
N ALA A 103 15.50 6.23 -13.86
CA ALA A 103 16.74 6.25 -14.63
C ALA A 103 17.46 7.61 -14.52
N GLN A 104 16.71 8.72 -14.54
CA GLN A 104 17.25 10.08 -14.42
C GLN A 104 17.84 10.36 -13.04
N ILE A 105 17.14 9.96 -11.98
CA ILE A 105 17.50 10.32 -10.60
C ILE A 105 18.32 9.24 -9.88
N HIS A 106 18.41 8.04 -10.45
CA HIS A 106 19.06 6.86 -9.87
C HIS A 106 18.55 6.45 -8.49
N GLU A 107 17.27 6.71 -8.21
CA GLU A 107 16.57 6.29 -7.00
C GLU A 107 15.28 5.52 -7.34
N SER A 108 14.82 4.68 -6.41
CA SER A 108 13.58 3.91 -6.61
C SER A 108 12.37 4.82 -6.64
N CYS A 109 11.45 4.52 -7.57
CA CYS A 109 10.18 5.21 -7.73
C CYS A 109 9.02 4.23 -7.51
N SER A 110 7.96 4.65 -6.82
CA SER A 110 6.78 3.82 -6.59
C SER A 110 5.52 4.65 -6.67
N ALA A 111 4.39 3.98 -6.92
CA ALA A 111 3.07 4.60 -6.80
C ALA A 111 2.18 3.76 -5.87
N ALA A 112 1.32 4.45 -5.11
CA ALA A 112 0.41 3.83 -4.16
C ALA A 112 -0.95 4.53 -4.16
N VAL A 113 -1.96 3.79 -3.71
CA VAL A 113 -3.31 4.28 -3.42
C VAL A 113 -3.59 4.19 -1.92
N LEU A 114 -4.56 4.97 -1.44
CA LEU A 114 -5.06 4.86 -0.08
C LEU A 114 -6.10 3.74 0.01
N ASP A 115 -5.94 2.87 0.99
CA ASP A 115 -6.94 1.89 1.38
C ASP A 115 -7.14 1.95 2.91
N ARG A 116 -8.19 2.64 3.32
CA ARG A 116 -8.48 2.95 4.73
C ARG A 116 -7.32 3.72 5.38
N THR A 117 -6.60 3.09 6.33
CA THR A 117 -5.51 3.71 7.10
C THR A 117 -4.11 3.46 6.52
N GLU A 118 -4.03 2.73 5.39
CA GLU A 118 -2.78 2.29 4.80
C GLU A 118 -2.67 2.70 3.34
N ILE A 119 -1.45 2.81 2.85
CA ILE A 119 -1.18 2.86 1.41
C ILE A 119 -0.94 1.45 0.88
N VAL A 120 -1.40 1.20 -0.34
CA VAL A 120 -1.15 -0.04 -1.09
C VAL A 120 -0.29 0.28 -2.30
N TYR A 121 0.87 -0.34 -2.41
CA TYR A 121 1.75 -0.20 -3.56
C TYR A 121 1.13 -0.85 -4.79
N VAL A 122 0.99 -0.11 -5.86
CA VAL A 122 0.37 -0.55 -7.12
C VAL A 122 1.33 -0.55 -8.30
N LEU A 123 2.44 0.19 -8.17
CA LEU A 123 3.54 0.21 -9.14
C LEU A 123 4.86 0.44 -8.41
N ARG A 124 5.94 -0.17 -8.91
CA ARG A 124 7.28 0.02 -8.35
C ARG A 124 8.34 -0.19 -9.42
N VAL A 125 9.19 0.81 -9.57
CA VAL A 125 10.43 0.76 -10.33
C VAL A 125 11.61 0.73 -9.36
N PRO A 126 12.20 -0.45 -9.10
CA PRO A 126 13.33 -0.56 -8.18
C PRO A 126 14.61 -0.08 -8.84
N THR A 127 15.51 0.51 -8.05
CA THR A 127 16.92 0.66 -8.45
C THR A 127 17.73 -0.54 -7.95
N ARG A 128 18.95 -0.71 -8.48
CA ARG A 128 19.88 -1.78 -8.05
C ARG A 128 20.44 -1.59 -6.63
N LYS A 129 20.00 -0.56 -5.91
CA LYS A 129 20.45 -0.26 -4.55
C LYS A 129 19.71 -1.17 -3.56
N ILE A 130 20.46 -1.83 -2.69
CA ILE A 130 19.93 -2.70 -1.66
C ILE A 130 19.25 -1.82 -0.61
N MET A 131 17.93 -1.94 -0.47
CA MET A 131 17.16 -1.38 0.65
C MET A 131 16.73 -2.54 1.56
N THR A 132 16.65 -2.26 2.85
CA THR A 132 16.30 -3.26 3.87
C THR A 132 14.84 -3.72 3.74
N ILE A 133 13.94 -2.81 3.31
CA ILE A 133 12.52 -3.15 3.10
C ILE A 133 12.34 -3.75 1.71
N ASN A 134 11.89 -4.99 1.67
CA ASN A 134 11.52 -5.67 0.43
C ASN A 134 10.07 -5.33 0.05
N LEU A 135 9.85 -4.19 -0.63
CA LEU A 135 8.54 -3.75 -1.09
C LEU A 135 8.24 -4.30 -2.48
N SER A 136 6.99 -4.70 -2.68
CA SER A 136 6.43 -5.17 -3.96
C SER A 136 5.04 -4.60 -4.20
N ILE A 137 4.48 -4.80 -5.38
CA ILE A 137 3.06 -4.52 -5.65
C ILE A 137 2.22 -5.31 -4.64
N GLY A 138 1.22 -4.66 -4.04
CA GLY A 138 0.39 -5.19 -2.97
C GLY A 138 0.95 -4.98 -1.56
N SER A 139 2.21 -4.53 -1.40
CA SER A 139 2.75 -4.17 -0.07
C SER A 139 1.93 -3.04 0.54
N ARG A 140 1.73 -3.13 1.86
CA ARG A 140 0.93 -2.18 2.63
C ARG A 140 1.81 -1.50 3.68
N LEU A 141 1.66 -0.20 3.83
CA LEU A 141 2.35 0.61 4.85
C LEU A 141 1.37 1.60 5.47
N PRO A 142 1.56 2.00 6.74
CA PRO A 142 0.74 3.01 7.37
C PRO A 142 0.77 4.34 6.60
N ALA A 143 -0.39 4.95 6.39
CA ALA A 143 -0.46 6.20 5.63
C ALA A 143 0.15 7.39 6.42
N TYR A 144 -0.03 7.44 7.75
CA TYR A 144 0.36 8.59 8.56
C TYR A 144 1.88 8.89 8.56
N CYS A 145 2.74 7.88 8.43
CA CYS A 145 4.20 7.99 8.52
C CYS A 145 4.92 7.75 7.19
N THR A 146 4.21 7.82 6.06
CA THR A 146 4.77 7.69 4.71
C THR A 146 4.47 8.93 3.87
N SER A 147 5.38 9.30 2.95
CA SER A 147 5.19 10.49 2.11
C SER A 147 3.99 10.35 1.17
N MET A 148 3.83 9.18 0.52
CA MET A 148 2.65 8.90 -0.30
C MET A 148 1.37 8.94 0.53
N GLY A 149 1.40 8.37 1.74
CA GLY A 149 0.26 8.38 2.64
C GLY A 149 -0.16 9.80 3.03
N ARG A 150 0.77 10.69 3.36
CA ARG A 150 0.47 12.09 3.67
C ARG A 150 -0.12 12.86 2.47
N VAL A 151 0.37 12.60 1.26
CA VAL A 151 -0.23 13.16 0.05
C VAL A 151 -1.66 12.66 -0.14
N LEU A 152 -1.91 11.36 0.07
CA LEU A 152 -3.24 10.78 -0.07
C LEU A 152 -4.19 11.22 1.05
N LEU A 153 -3.74 11.29 2.29
CA LEU A 153 -4.51 11.81 3.42
C LEU A 153 -4.86 13.30 3.24
N SER A 154 -3.99 14.08 2.59
CA SER A 154 -4.25 15.49 2.31
C SER A 154 -5.42 15.72 1.31
N ALA A 155 -5.83 14.69 0.59
CA ALA A 155 -6.98 14.72 -0.32
C ALA A 155 -8.33 14.53 0.38
N LEU A 156 -8.34 14.00 1.60
CA LEU A 156 -9.54 13.80 2.38
C LEU A 156 -10.06 15.15 2.91
N ASP A 157 -11.36 15.28 3.08
CA ASP A 157 -11.91 16.38 3.89
C ASP A 157 -11.58 16.16 5.37
N ASP A 158 -11.81 17.16 6.20
CA ASP A 158 -11.38 17.13 7.59
C ASP A 158 -12.09 16.04 8.40
N ALA A 159 -13.37 15.74 8.12
CA ALA A 159 -14.13 14.71 8.81
C ALA A 159 -13.60 13.30 8.43
N ALA A 160 -13.37 13.04 7.16
CA ALA A 160 -12.81 11.77 6.68
C ALA A 160 -11.35 11.59 7.16
N LEU A 161 -10.57 12.67 7.23
CA LEU A 161 -9.21 12.63 7.78
C LEU A 161 -9.24 12.25 9.26
N ASP A 162 -10.13 12.87 10.04
CA ASP A 162 -10.27 12.58 11.48
C ASP A 162 -10.67 11.14 11.73
N GLU A 163 -11.64 10.63 10.97
CA GLU A 163 -12.05 9.23 11.04
C GLU A 163 -10.91 8.29 10.68
N THR A 164 -10.18 8.58 9.58
CA THR A 164 -9.03 7.76 9.14
C THR A 164 -7.93 7.73 10.18
N LEU A 165 -7.57 8.87 10.77
CA LEU A 165 -6.55 8.93 11.81
C LEU A 165 -6.99 8.23 13.09
N ALA A 166 -8.27 8.34 13.48
CA ALA A 166 -8.82 7.65 14.65
C ALA A 166 -8.81 6.12 14.49
N GLN A 167 -8.98 5.62 13.26
CA GLN A 167 -8.88 4.18 12.96
C GLN A 167 -7.43 3.71 12.75
N SER A 168 -6.47 4.62 12.64
CA SER A 168 -5.07 4.28 12.42
C SER A 168 -4.40 3.80 13.71
N SER A 169 -3.64 2.70 13.63
CA SER A 169 -2.77 2.24 14.73
C SER A 169 -1.50 3.09 14.79
N ILE A 170 -1.64 4.35 15.24
CA ILE A 170 -0.53 5.29 15.33
C ILE A 170 0.44 4.86 16.42
N ARG A 171 1.69 4.58 16.03
CA ARG A 171 2.77 4.20 16.93
C ARG A 171 4.11 4.72 16.42
N ALA A 172 5.08 4.88 17.29
CA ALA A 172 6.44 5.21 16.92
C ALA A 172 7.13 4.00 16.26
N HIS A 173 7.51 4.14 14.99
CA HIS A 173 8.37 3.19 14.29
C HIS A 173 9.85 3.54 14.48
N THR A 174 10.13 4.84 14.62
CA THR A 174 11.45 5.40 14.88
C THR A 174 11.30 6.55 15.88
N PRO A 175 12.41 7.08 16.44
CA PRO A 175 12.36 8.29 17.26
C PRO A 175 11.85 9.54 16.52
N ARG A 176 11.77 9.51 15.18
CA ARG A 176 11.30 10.63 14.35
C ARG A 176 9.84 10.49 13.92
N THR A 177 9.19 9.38 14.20
CA THR A 177 7.78 9.19 13.84
C THR A 177 6.91 10.21 14.57
N ILE A 178 6.14 10.98 13.83
CA ILE A 178 5.12 11.87 14.40
C ILE A 178 3.95 11.01 14.87
N THR A 179 3.65 11.05 16.16
CA THR A 179 2.56 10.28 16.79
C THR A 179 1.49 11.18 17.43
N ASP A 180 1.78 12.46 17.62
CA ASP A 180 0.79 13.43 18.06
C ASP A 180 -0.21 13.75 16.94
N LEU A 181 -1.50 13.61 17.23
CA LEU A 181 -2.56 13.82 16.24
C LEU A 181 -2.64 15.27 15.77
N GLY A 182 -2.37 16.25 16.64
CA GLY A 182 -2.38 17.66 16.29
C GLY A 182 -1.25 18.00 15.32
N GLU A 183 -0.05 17.49 15.58
CA GLU A 183 1.12 17.65 14.72
C GLU A 183 0.93 16.94 13.36
N LEU A 184 0.35 15.72 13.36
CA LEU A 184 0.00 15.01 12.12
C LEU A 184 -0.99 15.79 11.26
N LYS A 185 -2.07 16.32 11.84
CA LYS A 185 -3.05 17.14 11.14
C LYS A 185 -2.43 18.41 10.57
N ALA A 186 -1.59 19.08 11.36
CA ALA A 186 -0.88 20.29 10.91
C ALA A 186 0.06 19.96 9.72
N THR A 187 0.79 18.85 9.81
CA THR A 187 1.67 18.38 8.74
C THR A 187 0.87 18.04 7.46
N ILE A 188 -0.27 17.35 7.59
CA ILE A 188 -1.14 17.01 6.46
C ILE A 188 -1.77 18.28 5.85
N ALA A 189 -2.16 19.25 6.66
CA ALA A 189 -2.63 20.55 6.18
C ALA A 189 -1.55 21.30 5.37
N GLN A 190 -0.30 21.27 5.83
CA GLN A 190 0.83 21.79 5.07
C GLN A 190 1.00 21.06 3.73
N VAL A 191 0.92 19.73 3.71
CA VAL A 191 0.99 18.93 2.47
C VAL A 191 -0.14 19.31 1.52
N ARG A 192 -1.36 19.54 2.00
CA ARG A 192 -2.51 20.01 1.22
C ARG A 192 -2.24 21.35 0.54
N GLN A 193 -1.58 22.27 1.24
CA GLN A 193 -1.25 23.60 0.70
C GLN A 193 -0.11 23.57 -0.33
N GLN A 194 0.96 22.84 -0.02
CA GLN A 194 2.16 22.84 -0.88
C GLN A 194 2.09 21.83 -2.02
N GLY A 195 1.20 20.81 -1.94
CA GLY A 195 0.97 19.81 -2.98
C GLY A 195 2.00 18.68 -3.04
N TRP A 196 2.84 18.48 -2.01
CA TRP A 196 3.83 17.41 -1.93
C TRP A 196 4.17 17.11 -0.47
N ALA A 197 4.77 15.96 -0.21
CA ALA A 197 5.21 15.56 1.11
C ALA A 197 6.65 15.02 1.10
N VAL A 198 7.43 15.35 2.12
CA VAL A 198 8.69 14.68 2.44
C VAL A 198 8.58 14.05 3.81
N VAL A 199 9.07 12.82 3.94
CA VAL A 199 9.14 12.07 5.21
C VAL A 199 10.59 11.64 5.40
N ASP A 200 11.16 12.03 6.54
CA ASP A 200 12.56 11.79 6.90
C ASP A 200 12.66 10.81 8.06
N GLN A 201 12.86 9.54 7.72
CA GLN A 201 13.13 8.46 8.68
C GLN A 201 12.01 8.21 9.71
N GLU A 202 10.75 8.48 9.38
CA GLU A 202 9.64 8.21 10.29
C GLU A 202 9.17 6.76 10.28
N LEU A 203 9.22 6.08 9.13
CA LEU A 203 8.86 4.67 9.01
C LEU A 203 10.02 3.75 9.38
N GLU A 204 11.23 4.09 8.94
CA GLU A 204 12.44 3.33 9.16
C GLU A 204 13.64 4.27 9.21
N VAL A 205 14.57 4.01 10.14
CA VAL A 205 15.84 4.77 10.25
C VAL A 205 16.64 4.59 8.96
N GLY A 206 17.12 5.69 8.39
CA GLY A 206 17.87 5.71 7.14
C GLY A 206 16.99 5.82 5.89
N LEU A 207 15.66 5.65 5.99
CA LEU A 207 14.74 5.79 4.86
C LEU A 207 14.17 7.20 4.78
N MET A 208 14.33 7.83 3.61
CA MET A 208 13.65 9.09 3.28
C MET A 208 12.78 8.92 2.06
N SER A 209 11.71 9.69 1.97
CA SER A 209 10.85 9.66 0.78
C SER A 209 10.22 11.03 0.51
N LEU A 210 10.12 11.36 -0.78
CA LEU A 210 9.47 12.55 -1.31
C LEU A 210 8.32 12.10 -2.21
N SER A 211 7.13 12.71 -2.09
CA SER A 211 5.94 12.28 -2.84
C SER A 211 5.15 13.44 -3.42
N ALA A 212 4.58 13.21 -4.62
CA ALA A 212 3.69 14.11 -5.33
C ALA A 212 2.39 13.39 -5.72
N PRO A 213 1.24 14.11 -5.86
CA PRO A 213 -0.04 13.53 -6.19
C PRO A 213 -0.18 13.21 -7.68
N ILE A 214 -0.87 12.12 -7.98
CA ILE A 214 -1.42 11.82 -9.30
C ILE A 214 -2.92 12.15 -9.26
N ARG A 215 -3.39 12.94 -10.24
CA ARG A 215 -4.74 13.46 -10.28
C ARG A 215 -5.54 12.93 -11.46
N ASN A 216 -6.85 12.79 -11.26
CA ASN A 216 -7.77 12.47 -12.34
C ASN A 216 -8.21 13.75 -13.09
N ARG A 217 -9.06 13.60 -14.12
CA ARG A 217 -9.62 14.70 -14.93
C ARG A 217 -10.37 15.75 -14.10
N ARG A 218 -10.89 15.37 -12.93
CA ARG A 218 -11.60 16.29 -12.02
C ARG A 218 -10.65 17.00 -11.05
N GLY A 219 -9.34 16.81 -11.17
CA GLY A 219 -8.33 17.34 -10.26
C GLY A 219 -8.22 16.62 -8.92
N GLN A 220 -8.99 15.54 -8.70
CA GLN A 220 -8.96 14.77 -7.46
C GLN A 220 -7.69 13.91 -7.41
N ILE A 221 -7.06 13.81 -6.25
CA ILE A 221 -5.92 12.93 -6.01
C ILE A 221 -6.43 11.49 -5.96
N ILE A 222 -5.96 10.66 -6.90
CA ILE A 222 -6.35 9.25 -7.01
C ILE A 222 -5.22 8.29 -6.63
N ALA A 223 -4.00 8.77 -6.67
CA ALA A 223 -2.80 8.04 -6.27
C ALA A 223 -1.71 9.03 -5.86
N ALA A 224 -0.63 8.53 -5.30
CA ALA A 224 0.58 9.29 -5.05
C ALA A 224 1.78 8.54 -5.64
N MET A 225 2.75 9.30 -6.16
CA MET A 225 4.03 8.81 -6.65
C MET A 225 5.13 9.27 -5.72
N ASN A 226 6.11 8.41 -5.44
CA ASN A 226 7.24 8.79 -4.60
C ASN A 226 8.61 8.46 -5.23
N ILE A 227 9.60 9.12 -4.68
CA ILE A 227 11.02 8.77 -4.76
C ILE A 227 11.46 8.38 -3.37
N SER A 228 12.16 7.25 -3.24
CA SER A 228 12.74 6.79 -1.98
C SER A 228 14.25 6.89 -2.03
N GLY A 229 14.86 7.52 -1.02
CA GLY A 229 16.29 7.71 -0.90
C GLY A 229 16.83 7.30 0.48
N ASN A 230 18.15 7.27 0.60
CA ASN A 230 18.86 6.95 1.84
C ASN A 230 19.31 8.25 2.55
N ALA A 231 18.94 8.40 3.83
CA ALA A 231 19.31 9.54 4.67
C ALA A 231 20.82 9.68 4.90
N GLN A 232 21.63 8.67 4.60
CA GLN A 232 23.10 8.77 4.62
C GLN A 232 23.66 9.52 3.39
N ARG A 233 22.86 9.62 2.32
CA ARG A 233 23.28 10.26 1.03
C ARG A 233 22.69 11.64 0.87
N HIS A 234 21.49 11.86 1.36
CA HIS A 234 20.73 13.08 1.18
C HIS A 234 20.16 13.57 2.52
N THR A 235 20.10 14.86 2.68
CA THR A 235 19.21 15.49 3.67
C THR A 235 17.83 15.72 3.05
N ALA A 236 16.80 15.91 3.86
CA ALA A 236 15.46 16.23 3.36
C ALA A 236 15.46 17.47 2.45
N LYS A 237 16.23 18.50 2.81
CA LYS A 237 16.39 19.72 2.00
C LYS A 237 17.02 19.46 0.64
N GLN A 238 18.06 18.62 0.59
CA GLN A 238 18.70 18.23 -0.67
C GLN A 238 17.75 17.41 -1.54
N MET A 239 17.04 16.45 -0.94
CA MET A 239 16.07 15.63 -1.65
C MET A 239 14.96 16.48 -2.30
N VAL A 240 14.42 17.46 -1.57
CA VAL A 240 13.46 18.42 -2.12
C VAL A 240 14.09 19.28 -3.22
N LYS A 241 15.28 19.81 -3.01
CA LYS A 241 15.94 20.67 -4.00
C LYS A 241 16.24 19.94 -5.32
N GLU A 242 16.68 18.69 -5.25
CA GLU A 242 17.17 17.93 -6.41
C GLU A 242 16.03 17.17 -7.11
N PHE A 243 15.08 16.60 -6.36
CA PHE A 243 14.14 15.63 -6.90
C PHE A 243 12.69 16.11 -6.99
N LEU A 244 12.30 17.20 -6.30
CA LEU A 244 10.89 17.65 -6.31
C LEU A 244 10.44 18.05 -7.72
N GLY A 245 11.23 18.81 -8.46
CA GLY A 245 10.90 19.24 -9.83
C GLY A 245 10.67 18.05 -10.76
N PRO A 246 11.65 17.13 -10.92
CA PRO A 246 11.47 15.91 -11.71
C PRO A 246 10.29 15.05 -11.28
N LEU A 247 10.07 14.88 -9.97
CA LEU A 247 8.94 14.10 -9.44
C LEU A 247 7.60 14.74 -9.78
N GLN A 248 7.45 16.05 -9.59
CA GLN A 248 6.22 16.77 -9.93
C GLN A 248 5.92 16.72 -11.42
N GLN A 249 6.95 16.85 -12.27
CA GLN A 249 6.79 16.73 -13.71
C GLN A 249 6.32 15.33 -14.12
N ALA A 250 6.91 14.28 -13.55
CA ALA A 250 6.48 12.91 -13.80
C ALA A 250 5.04 12.66 -13.33
N ALA A 251 4.70 13.10 -12.12
CA ALA A 251 3.34 12.97 -11.57
C ALA A 251 2.31 13.76 -12.41
N GLN A 252 2.67 14.92 -12.91
CA GLN A 252 1.83 15.72 -13.82
C GLN A 252 1.64 15.00 -15.16
N THR A 253 2.71 14.47 -15.76
CA THR A 253 2.62 13.70 -17.01
C THR A 253 1.67 12.51 -16.86
N VAL A 254 1.81 11.74 -15.76
CA VAL A 254 0.88 10.63 -15.48
C VAL A 254 -0.56 11.13 -15.30
N SER A 255 -0.77 12.24 -14.58
CA SER A 255 -2.10 12.83 -14.39
C SER A 255 -2.75 13.23 -15.72
N GLU A 256 -1.98 13.81 -16.65
CA GLU A 256 -2.47 14.17 -18.00
C GLU A 256 -2.83 12.96 -18.83
N LEU A 257 -2.01 11.89 -18.76
CA LEU A 257 -2.31 10.62 -19.44
C LEU A 257 -3.60 9.97 -18.91
N VAL A 258 -3.81 10.03 -17.59
CA VAL A 258 -5.04 9.58 -16.93
C VAL A 258 -6.24 10.40 -17.40
N ALA A 259 -6.10 11.74 -17.43
CA ALA A 259 -7.19 12.64 -17.80
C ALA A 259 -7.65 12.48 -19.26
N ARG A 260 -6.78 12.01 -20.15
CA ARG A 260 -7.10 11.78 -21.58
C ARG A 260 -7.88 10.48 -21.82
N ARG A 261 -7.82 9.51 -20.91
CA ARG A 261 -8.45 8.18 -21.07
C ARG A 261 -9.76 7.99 -20.28
N GLY A 262 -10.03 8.84 -19.31
CA GLY A 262 -11.28 8.86 -18.55
C GLY A 262 -12.13 10.07 -18.91
#